data_cb345d28279ca4a7f379bef08de805ba
#
_entry.id   cb345d28279ca4a7f379bef08de805ba
#
_cell.length_a   1.000
_cell.length_b   1.000
_cell.length_c   1.000
_cell.angle_alpha   90.00
_cell.angle_beta   90.00
_cell.angle_gamma   90.00
#
_symmetry.space_group_name_H-M   'P 1'
#
loop_
_entity.id
_entity.type
_entity.pdbx_description
1 polymer ?
#
loop_
_entity_poly.entity_id
_entity_poly.type
_entity_poly.pdbx_seq_one_letter_code
_entity_poly.pdbx_strand_id
1 'polypeptide(L)'
;MAKKPSDPEQVEQYMAALEHPMKAEIEALRAIILGANAKISERIKWNAPSYYYQEDIVTFGPPARKPDEILLVFHHPAIVKISSDLLQGDYKDRRLAIFKSMAEVVANREEVARIIHWIIAEIEAG
;
A
#
# COMPACT_ATOMS: atom_id res chain seq x y z
N MET A 1 8.97 32.42 -4.48
CA MET A 1 8.45 31.30 -5.26
C MET A 1 8.19 30.11 -4.36
N ALA A 2 6.99 29.58 -4.39
CA ALA A 2 6.64 28.45 -3.55
C ALA A 2 7.39 27.17 -3.99
N LYS A 3 8.01 26.50 -3.05
CA LYS A 3 8.69 25.25 -3.33
C LYS A 3 7.67 24.11 -3.36
N LYS A 4 7.81 23.22 -4.34
CA LYS A 4 6.94 22.05 -4.42
C LYS A 4 7.15 21.17 -3.19
N PRO A 5 6.06 20.67 -2.56
CA PRO A 5 6.19 19.75 -1.42
C PRO A 5 6.98 18.50 -1.80
N SER A 6 7.75 17.98 -0.85
CA SER A 6 8.42 16.69 -1.03
C SER A 6 7.39 15.56 -1.11
N ASP A 7 7.81 14.38 -1.56
CA ASP A 7 6.93 13.22 -1.64
C ASP A 7 6.27 12.88 -0.29
N PRO A 8 7.03 12.78 0.83
CA PRO A 8 6.39 12.53 2.13
C PRO A 8 5.42 13.63 2.54
N GLU A 9 5.74 14.90 2.26
CA GLU A 9 4.83 16.01 2.56
C GLU A 9 3.54 15.92 1.77
N GLN A 10 3.59 15.51 0.51
CA GLN A 10 2.40 15.32 -0.31
C GLN A 10 1.49 14.23 0.27
N VAL A 11 2.07 13.14 0.77
CA VAL A 11 1.29 12.08 1.42
C VAL A 11 0.65 12.59 2.71
N GLU A 12 1.41 13.34 3.52
CA GLU A 12 0.85 13.95 4.75
C GLU A 12 -0.31 14.88 4.44
N GLN A 13 -0.19 15.71 3.39
CA GLN A 13 -1.27 16.59 2.96
C GLN A 13 -2.48 15.80 2.47
N TYR A 14 -2.24 14.73 1.72
CA TYR A 14 -3.31 13.84 1.27
C TYR A 14 -4.06 13.25 2.47
N MET A 15 -3.33 12.70 3.43
CA MET A 15 -3.95 12.09 4.61
C MET A 15 -4.70 13.11 5.45
N ALA A 16 -4.14 14.32 5.61
CA ALA A 16 -4.81 15.38 6.38
C ALA A 16 -6.13 15.82 5.73
N ALA A 17 -6.18 15.82 4.40
CA ALA A 17 -7.37 16.23 3.65
C ALA A 17 -8.36 15.09 3.42
N LEU A 18 -7.96 13.86 3.68
CA LEU A 18 -8.78 12.68 3.37
C LEU A 18 -10.03 12.63 4.23
N GLU A 19 -11.18 12.53 3.56
CA GLU A 19 -12.47 12.31 4.20
C GLU A 19 -13.01 10.95 3.74
N HIS A 20 -12.75 9.93 4.54
CA HIS A 20 -13.16 8.57 4.24
C HIS A 20 -13.63 7.89 5.52
N PRO A 21 -14.75 7.14 5.50
CA PRO A 21 -15.24 6.46 6.71
C PRO A 21 -14.20 5.51 7.33
N MET A 22 -13.28 4.98 6.52
CA MET A 22 -12.25 4.04 6.98
C MET A 22 -10.87 4.69 7.04
N LYS A 23 -10.80 6.00 7.29
CA LYS A 23 -9.53 6.70 7.39
C LYS A 23 -8.58 6.09 8.42
N ALA A 24 -9.11 5.67 9.59
CA ALA A 24 -8.29 5.04 10.63
C ALA A 24 -7.65 3.75 10.13
N GLU A 25 -8.38 2.97 9.37
CA GLU A 25 -7.87 1.73 8.77
C GLU A 25 -6.81 2.02 7.70
N ILE A 26 -7.02 3.05 6.90
CA ILE A 26 -6.03 3.50 5.91
C ILE A 26 -4.74 3.93 6.60
N GLU A 27 -4.84 4.70 7.69
CA GLU A 27 -3.68 5.13 8.46
C GLU A 27 -2.95 3.94 9.10
N ALA A 28 -3.71 2.95 9.58
CA ALA A 28 -3.13 1.74 10.14
C ALA A 28 -2.34 0.95 9.08
N LEU A 29 -2.91 0.79 7.88
CA LEU A 29 -2.22 0.11 6.78
C LEU A 29 -0.97 0.88 6.35
N ARG A 30 -1.05 2.21 6.28
CA ARG A 30 0.11 3.05 5.99
C ARG A 30 1.25 2.78 6.97
N ALA A 31 0.92 2.73 8.27
CA ALA A 31 1.92 2.47 9.30
C ALA A 31 2.52 1.07 9.17
N ILE A 32 1.70 0.07 8.86
CA ILE A 32 2.16 -1.31 8.66
C ILE A 32 3.14 -1.39 7.48
N ILE A 33 2.79 -0.76 6.37
CA ILE A 33 3.63 -0.77 5.17
C ILE A 33 4.97 -0.08 5.43
N LEU A 34 4.94 1.13 5.98
CA LEU A 34 6.17 1.87 6.28
C LEU A 34 7.02 1.19 7.34
N GLY A 35 6.36 0.53 8.30
CA GLY A 35 7.06 -0.21 9.35
C GLY A 35 7.65 -1.53 8.90
N ALA A 36 7.24 -2.05 7.74
CA ALA A 36 7.73 -3.34 7.26
C ALA A 36 9.21 -3.31 6.91
N ASN A 37 9.71 -2.18 6.41
CA ASN A 37 11.12 -2.04 6.07
C ASN A 37 11.49 -0.55 6.02
N ALA A 38 12.60 -0.19 6.66
CA ALA A 38 13.06 1.20 6.72
C ALA A 38 13.46 1.78 5.35
N LYS A 39 13.66 0.93 4.36
CA LYS A 39 14.04 1.36 3.00
C LYS A 39 12.85 1.81 2.16
N ILE A 40 11.63 1.57 2.62
CA ILE A 40 10.42 1.92 1.87
C ILE A 40 10.20 3.43 1.91
N SER A 41 9.91 4.01 0.76
CA SER A 41 9.53 5.42 0.62
C SER A 41 8.08 5.51 0.15
N GLU A 42 7.44 6.65 0.41
CA GLU A 42 6.06 6.88 -0.02
C GLU A 42 5.95 8.12 -0.89
N ARG A 43 4.95 8.11 -1.76
CA ARG A 43 4.62 9.23 -2.65
C ARG A 43 3.17 9.12 -3.08
N ILE A 44 2.65 10.16 -3.73
CA ILE A 44 1.31 10.11 -4.35
C ILE A 44 1.47 9.62 -5.78
N LYS A 45 0.70 8.58 -6.13
CA LYS A 45 0.65 8.02 -7.47
C LYS A 45 -0.77 7.57 -7.75
N TRP A 46 -1.31 7.89 -8.92
CA TRP A 46 -2.72 7.61 -9.25
C TRP A 46 -3.67 8.22 -8.22
N ASN A 47 -3.35 9.43 -7.75
CA ASN A 47 -4.12 10.17 -6.74
C ASN A 47 -4.28 9.44 -5.40
N ALA A 48 -3.31 8.60 -5.03
CA ALA A 48 -3.34 7.86 -3.78
C ALA A 48 -1.92 7.60 -3.26
N PRO A 49 -1.75 7.31 -1.96
CA PRO A 49 -0.44 6.96 -1.42
C PRO A 49 0.11 5.69 -2.06
N SER A 50 1.35 5.75 -2.48
CA SER A 50 2.07 4.65 -3.13
C SER A 50 3.40 4.41 -2.42
N TYR A 51 3.85 3.17 -2.39
CA TYR A 51 5.03 2.75 -1.64
C TYR A 51 6.00 2.03 -2.56
N TYR A 52 7.27 2.39 -2.44
CA TYR A 52 8.31 1.87 -3.34
C TYR A 52 9.66 1.74 -2.63
N TYR A 53 10.49 0.88 -3.21
CA TYR A 53 11.91 0.74 -2.90
C TYR A 53 12.60 0.35 -4.20
N GLN A 54 13.31 1.30 -4.83
CA GLN A 54 13.88 1.15 -6.17
C GLN A 54 12.80 0.93 -7.24
N GLU A 55 11.84 0.04 -6.99
CA GLU A 55 10.70 -0.24 -7.85
C GLU A 55 9.41 -0.11 -7.05
N ASP A 56 8.31 0.14 -7.73
CA ASP A 56 7.00 0.26 -7.08
C ASP A 56 6.58 -1.06 -6.45
N ILE A 57 5.97 -1.01 -5.28
CA ILE A 57 5.52 -2.18 -4.54
C ILE A 57 4.00 -2.23 -4.45
N VAL A 58 3.41 -1.23 -3.79
CA VAL A 58 1.97 -1.24 -3.49
C VAL A 58 1.42 0.18 -3.49
N THR A 59 0.17 0.34 -3.93
CA THR A 59 -0.54 1.62 -3.95
C THR A 59 -1.96 1.39 -3.44
N PHE A 60 -2.48 2.34 -2.65
CA PHE A 60 -3.89 2.32 -2.28
C PHE A 60 -4.77 2.53 -3.52
N GLY A 61 -5.86 1.80 -3.60
CA GLY A 61 -6.88 2.05 -4.62
C GLY A 61 -7.63 3.36 -4.33
N PRO A 62 -8.40 3.88 -5.31
CA PRO A 62 -9.12 5.15 -5.13
C PRO A 62 -10.08 5.09 -3.94
N PRO A 63 -9.92 5.96 -2.93
CA PRO A 63 -10.75 5.88 -1.71
C PRO A 63 -12.23 6.15 -1.95
N ALA A 64 -12.55 6.98 -2.93
CA ALA A 64 -13.93 7.34 -3.22
C ALA A 64 -14.73 6.22 -3.88
N ARG A 65 -14.06 5.15 -4.31
CA ARG A 65 -14.71 4.09 -5.07
C ARG A 65 -15.65 3.25 -4.22
N LYS A 66 -15.23 2.91 -3.00
CA LYS A 66 -16.05 2.14 -2.06
C LYS A 66 -15.82 2.63 -0.65
N PRO A 67 -16.84 3.18 0.01
CA PRO A 67 -16.67 3.73 1.36
C PRO A 67 -16.58 2.66 2.45
N ASP A 68 -16.93 1.42 2.15
CA ASP A 68 -16.97 0.32 3.12
C ASP A 68 -15.84 -0.69 2.98
N GLU A 69 -14.85 -0.38 2.13
CA GLU A 69 -13.67 -1.24 2.02
C GLU A 69 -12.46 -0.46 1.57
N ILE A 70 -11.28 -1.02 1.85
CA ILE A 70 -10.00 -0.45 1.44
C ILE A 70 -9.34 -1.44 0.49
N LEU A 71 -8.84 -0.92 -0.63
CA LEU A 71 -8.12 -1.70 -1.63
C LEU A 71 -6.63 -1.36 -1.60
N LEU A 72 -5.79 -2.39 -1.52
CA LEU A 72 -4.36 -2.27 -1.80
C LEU A 72 -4.07 -3.00 -3.10
N VAL A 73 -3.36 -2.34 -3.99
CA VAL A 73 -2.92 -2.92 -5.26
C VAL A 73 -1.42 -3.19 -5.18
N PHE A 74 -1.06 -4.46 -5.06
CA PHE A 74 0.34 -4.88 -5.14
C PHE A 74 0.69 -5.04 -6.61
N HIS A 75 1.45 -4.10 -7.15
CA HIS A 75 1.70 -4.03 -8.59
C HIS A 75 3.17 -4.24 -8.98
N HIS A 76 3.99 -4.73 -8.08
CA HIS A 76 5.29 -5.23 -8.49
C HIS A 76 5.08 -6.57 -9.22
N PRO A 77 5.67 -6.76 -10.41
CA PRO A 77 5.41 -7.99 -11.19
C PRO A 77 5.72 -9.29 -10.46
N ALA A 78 6.67 -9.29 -9.54
CA ALA A 78 7.04 -10.48 -8.78
C ALA A 78 5.91 -10.99 -7.89
N ILE A 79 4.90 -10.14 -7.60
CA ILE A 79 3.80 -10.51 -6.71
C ILE A 79 3.06 -11.78 -7.17
N VAL A 80 3.05 -12.06 -8.46
CA VAL A 80 2.35 -13.24 -8.99
C VAL A 80 3.03 -14.54 -8.60
N LYS A 81 4.26 -14.48 -8.10
CA LYS A 81 5.02 -15.66 -7.68
C LYS A 81 4.76 -16.05 -6.23
N ILE A 82 4.19 -15.16 -5.43
CA ILE A 82 3.94 -15.43 -4.03
C ILE A 82 2.52 -15.95 -3.84
N SER A 83 2.37 -16.92 -2.93
CA SER A 83 1.06 -17.45 -2.58
C SER A 83 0.61 -16.86 -1.25
N SER A 84 -0.61 -16.33 -1.21
CA SER A 84 -1.18 -15.76 0.01
C SER A 84 -2.69 -15.74 -0.09
N ASP A 85 -3.36 -16.14 0.98
CA ASP A 85 -4.82 -16.09 1.07
C ASP A 85 -5.35 -14.66 1.06
N LEU A 86 -4.51 -13.69 1.40
CA LEU A 86 -4.87 -12.28 1.38
C LEU A 86 -5.00 -11.73 -0.05
N LEU A 87 -4.24 -12.29 -0.99
CA LEU A 87 -4.13 -11.77 -2.35
C LEU A 87 -5.19 -12.34 -3.27
N GLN A 88 -5.82 -11.47 -4.07
CA GLN A 88 -6.90 -11.82 -5.00
C GLN A 88 -6.56 -11.38 -6.43
N GLY A 89 -7.21 -12.02 -7.40
CA GLY A 89 -7.10 -11.66 -8.81
C GLY A 89 -6.17 -12.57 -9.59
N ASP A 90 -6.37 -12.60 -10.92
CA ASP A 90 -5.59 -13.42 -11.86
C ASP A 90 -4.78 -12.57 -12.83
N TYR A 91 -4.45 -11.35 -12.43
CA TYR A 91 -3.70 -10.43 -13.30
C TYR A 91 -2.28 -10.93 -13.52
N LYS A 92 -1.72 -10.57 -14.65
CA LYS A 92 -0.36 -10.99 -15.02
C LYS A 92 0.72 -10.35 -14.16
N ASP A 93 0.46 -9.16 -13.60
CA ASP A 93 1.47 -8.32 -12.99
C ASP A 93 1.04 -7.70 -11.66
N ARG A 94 -0.09 -8.13 -11.10
CA ARG A 94 -0.59 -7.53 -9.85
C ARG A 94 -1.52 -8.45 -9.10
N ARG A 95 -1.73 -8.13 -7.82
CA ARG A 95 -2.73 -8.78 -6.98
C ARG A 95 -3.37 -7.72 -6.09
N LEU A 96 -4.57 -8.01 -5.63
CA LEU A 96 -5.37 -7.09 -4.82
C LEU A 96 -5.51 -7.63 -3.40
N ALA A 97 -5.49 -6.72 -2.41
CA ALA A 97 -5.84 -7.04 -1.03
C ALA A 97 -6.96 -6.12 -0.59
N ILE A 98 -8.02 -6.67 -0.03
CA ILE A 98 -9.21 -5.92 0.36
C ILE A 98 -9.42 -6.06 1.87
N PHE A 99 -9.67 -4.92 2.54
CA PHE A 99 -9.90 -4.87 3.99
C PHE A 99 -11.23 -4.19 4.24
N LYS A 100 -12.08 -4.82 5.03
CA LYS A 100 -13.43 -4.32 5.32
C LYS A 100 -13.62 -3.83 6.75
N SER A 101 -12.60 -3.97 7.60
CA SER A 101 -12.68 -3.55 9.00
C SER A 101 -11.28 -3.40 9.59
N MET A 102 -11.21 -2.71 10.72
CA MET A 102 -9.95 -2.63 11.47
C MET A 102 -9.51 -4.02 11.93
N ALA A 103 -10.45 -4.88 12.31
CA ALA A 103 -10.12 -6.25 12.70
C ALA A 103 -9.39 -7.01 11.58
N GLU A 104 -9.82 -6.83 10.34
CA GLU A 104 -9.14 -7.45 9.19
C GLU A 104 -7.75 -6.86 8.97
N VAL A 105 -7.60 -5.56 9.15
CA VAL A 105 -6.29 -4.91 9.04
C VAL A 105 -5.31 -5.49 10.07
N VAL A 106 -5.74 -5.55 11.33
CA VAL A 106 -4.90 -6.07 12.43
C VAL A 106 -4.59 -7.55 12.22
N ALA A 107 -5.58 -8.34 11.83
CA ALA A 107 -5.41 -9.78 11.63
C ALA A 107 -4.40 -10.10 10.51
N ASN A 108 -4.29 -9.22 9.52
CA ASN A 108 -3.42 -9.43 8.36
C ASN A 108 -2.12 -8.61 8.42
N ARG A 109 -1.85 -7.96 9.55
CA ARG A 109 -0.68 -7.11 9.71
C ARG A 109 0.63 -7.82 9.35
N GLU A 110 0.82 -9.01 9.89
CA GLU A 110 2.05 -9.78 9.66
C GLU A 110 2.13 -10.28 8.23
N GLU A 111 0.99 -10.63 7.64
CA GLU A 111 0.96 -11.11 6.25
C GLU A 111 1.29 -9.98 5.27
N VAL A 112 0.79 -8.78 5.49
CA VAL A 112 1.15 -7.63 4.67
C VAL A 112 2.66 -7.38 4.73
N ALA A 113 3.23 -7.40 5.94
CA ALA A 113 4.67 -7.21 6.12
C ALA A 113 5.47 -8.32 5.43
N ARG A 114 5.02 -9.57 5.53
CA ARG A 114 5.68 -10.71 4.89
C ARG A 114 5.72 -10.56 3.37
N ILE A 115 4.60 -10.16 2.78
CA ILE A 115 4.51 -9.94 1.34
C ILE A 115 5.49 -8.85 0.90
N ILE A 116 5.54 -7.76 1.65
CA ILE A 116 6.43 -6.63 1.33
C ILE A 116 7.91 -7.06 1.46
N HIS A 117 8.27 -7.77 2.52
CA HIS A 117 9.62 -8.29 2.70
C HIS A 117 10.02 -9.20 1.53
N TRP A 118 9.10 -10.04 1.09
CA TRP A 118 9.36 -10.94 -0.03
C TRP A 118 9.61 -10.18 -1.33
N ILE A 119 8.80 -9.13 -1.60
CA ILE A 119 9.00 -8.31 -2.80
C ILE A 119 10.33 -7.58 -2.75
N ILE A 120 10.69 -7.01 -1.59
CA ILE A 120 11.98 -6.32 -1.43
C ILE A 120 13.14 -7.28 -1.68
N ALA A 121 13.05 -8.50 -1.19
CA ALA A 121 14.07 -9.52 -1.44
C ALA A 121 14.21 -9.81 -2.93
N GLU A 122 13.09 -9.86 -3.67
CA GLU A 122 13.11 -10.06 -5.12
C GLU A 122 13.74 -8.87 -5.84
N ILE A 123 13.43 -7.65 -5.41
CA ILE A 123 14.04 -6.45 -5.98
C ILE A 123 15.55 -6.47 -5.78
N GLU A 124 16.00 -6.83 -4.58
CA GLU A 124 17.43 -6.87 -4.26
C GLU A 124 18.17 -8.00 -4.97
N ALA A 125 17.48 -9.08 -5.26
CA ALA A 125 18.06 -10.23 -5.98
C ALA A 125 18.18 -9.98 -7.48
N GLY A 126 17.31 -9.14 -8.02
CA GLY A 126 17.27 -8.85 -9.44
C GLY A 126 18.17 -7.72 -9.83
#